data_0977ab8dedea92e6c695a69f345b7fdb
#
_entry.id   0977ab8dedea92e6c695a69f345b7fdb
#
_cell.length_a   1.000
_cell.length_b   1.000
_cell.length_c   1.000
_cell.angle_alpha   90.00
_cell.angle_beta   90.00
_cell.angle_gamma   90.00
#
_symmetry.space_group_name_H-M   'P 1'
#
loop_
_entity.id
_entity.type
_entity.pdbx_description
1 polymer ?
#
loop_
_entity_poly.entity_id
_entity_poly.type
_entity_poly.pdbx_seq_one_letter_code
_entity_poly.pdbx_strand_id
1 'polypeptide(L)'
;MTRNPNQERNPEPNRGPDEAGAAPGAGAGAGAGSTPGDAAGAGNPAGGGAVASPLRFGYGTNGLADLRLDDALALLADLGYDGVGLTLDHMHLDPLADDLAARTHRVARRLDALGLDVTVETGARYVLDPRRKHGPSLLDPDPEDRARRTDLLVRAVGVAADLGAHAVHCFSGVTPAGTDEDTAWKRLAESLAPVLDAAATAGVPLAVEPEPGHLLSSLADFHTLRRTLGDPELLGLTLDIGHCQCLEPLPPADCVRAAAPWLRHVQIEDMRRGVHEHLPFGDGEIDFPPVLEALAATGYQGLTVVELPRHSHAGPHHAERSLPFLRRAAPASPPRTNRSGEPSATH
;
A
#
# COMPACT_ATOMS: atom_id res chain seq x y z
N MET A 1 23.70 -57.55 13.28
CA MET A 1 22.52 -56.81 12.80
C MET A 1 21.97 -56.02 13.96
N THR A 2 22.51 -54.86 14.19
CA THR A 2 22.16 -53.93 15.28
C THR A 2 21.35 -52.79 14.69
N ARG A 3 20.12 -52.60 15.18
CA ARG A 3 19.21 -51.49 14.81
C ARG A 3 19.74 -50.17 15.35
N ASN A 4 19.75 -49.17 14.50
CA ASN A 4 20.08 -47.77 14.81
C ASN A 4 18.86 -47.06 15.43
N PRO A 5 18.94 -46.47 16.65
CA PRO A 5 17.85 -45.73 17.28
C PRO A 5 18.09 -44.24 17.16
N ASN A 6 17.82 -43.63 16.00
CA ASN A 6 17.66 -42.16 15.87
C ASN A 6 16.84 -41.84 14.63
N GLN A 7 15.51 -41.98 14.75
CA GLN A 7 14.56 -41.24 13.95
C GLN A 7 13.94 -40.21 14.89
N GLU A 8 14.55 -39.05 14.92
CA GLU A 8 14.00 -37.87 15.54
C GLU A 8 12.78 -37.40 14.74
N ARG A 9 11.65 -37.32 15.44
CA ARG A 9 10.39 -36.76 14.94
C ARG A 9 10.58 -35.27 14.72
N ASN A 10 10.32 -34.82 13.53
CA ASN A 10 10.16 -33.41 13.18
C ASN A 10 9.01 -32.83 14.04
N PRO A 11 9.21 -31.75 14.80
CA PRO A 11 8.11 -31.08 15.48
C PRO A 11 7.26 -30.30 14.46
N GLU A 12 5.94 -30.43 14.59
CA GLU A 12 4.96 -29.64 13.86
C GLU A 12 5.20 -28.14 14.09
N PRO A 13 4.89 -27.29 13.08
CA PRO A 13 5.03 -25.85 13.22
C PRO A 13 4.04 -25.30 14.24
N ASN A 14 4.57 -24.59 15.22
CA ASN A 14 3.88 -23.87 16.27
C ASN A 14 2.92 -22.84 15.66
N ARG A 15 1.61 -23.10 15.74
CA ARG A 15 0.57 -22.12 15.43
C ARG A 15 0.53 -21.13 16.58
N GLY A 16 0.97 -19.91 16.32
CA GLY A 16 0.79 -18.77 17.22
C GLY A 16 -0.69 -18.38 17.35
N PRO A 17 -1.10 -17.71 18.42
CA PRO A 17 -2.49 -17.38 18.70
C PRO A 17 -2.94 -16.15 17.90
N ASP A 18 -3.58 -16.37 16.76
CA ASP A 18 -4.34 -15.36 16.01
C ASP A 18 -5.71 -15.93 15.62
N GLU A 19 -6.48 -16.35 16.64
CA GLU A 19 -7.92 -16.57 16.47
C GLU A 19 -8.66 -16.12 17.73
N ALA A 20 -9.17 -14.89 17.72
CA ALA A 20 -10.25 -14.48 18.62
C ALA A 20 -11.49 -14.22 17.76
N GLY A 21 -12.37 -15.22 17.71
CA GLY A 21 -13.66 -15.16 17.04
C GLY A 21 -14.58 -14.14 17.69
N ALA A 22 -15.28 -13.36 16.87
CA ALA A 22 -16.41 -12.55 17.25
C ALA A 22 -17.70 -13.30 16.90
N ALA A 23 -18.58 -13.52 17.87
CA ALA A 23 -19.94 -13.99 17.69
C ALA A 23 -20.93 -12.82 17.75
N PRO A 24 -22.14 -12.94 17.14
CA PRO A 24 -22.97 -11.81 16.76
C PRO A 24 -23.98 -11.41 17.82
N GLY A 25 -24.25 -10.11 17.97
CA GLY A 25 -25.36 -9.54 18.70
C GLY A 25 -26.36 -8.88 17.77
N ALA A 26 -27.55 -9.50 17.63
CA ALA A 26 -28.68 -8.89 16.95
C ALA A 26 -29.40 -7.89 17.86
N GLY A 27 -29.77 -6.72 17.31
CA GLY A 27 -30.64 -5.76 17.96
C GLY A 27 -31.36 -4.91 16.94
N ALA A 28 -32.63 -5.25 16.67
CA ALA A 28 -33.53 -4.49 15.82
C ALA A 28 -34.10 -3.29 16.59
N GLY A 29 -34.21 -2.13 15.93
CA GLY A 29 -34.92 -0.96 16.41
C GLY A 29 -35.35 -0.09 15.24
N ALA A 30 -36.65 -0.19 14.89
CA ALA A 30 -37.30 0.62 13.89
C ALA A 30 -37.70 2.00 14.46
N GLY A 31 -37.54 3.06 13.66
CA GLY A 31 -38.06 4.38 13.95
C GLY A 31 -38.16 5.24 12.71
N ALA A 32 -39.40 5.59 12.36
CA ALA A 32 -39.82 6.23 11.11
C ALA A 32 -39.60 7.74 11.05
N GLY A 33 -39.38 8.21 9.81
CA GLY A 33 -40.09 9.36 9.22
C GLY A 33 -39.56 10.75 9.36
N SER A 34 -39.09 11.33 8.26
CA SER A 34 -39.64 12.55 7.61
C SER A 34 -38.74 13.10 6.52
N THR A 35 -39.25 13.15 5.29
CA THR A 35 -38.86 14.01 4.18
C THR A 35 -39.72 15.28 4.21
N PRO A 36 -39.54 16.33 3.33
CA PRO A 36 -38.47 16.66 2.40
C PRO A 36 -38.04 18.15 2.45
N GLY A 37 -37.01 18.51 1.74
CA GLY A 37 -36.68 19.90 1.43
C GLY A 37 -35.89 19.99 0.13
N ASP A 38 -36.57 20.35 -0.97
CA ASP A 38 -36.00 20.70 -2.25
C ASP A 38 -35.07 21.93 -2.13
N ALA A 39 -33.85 21.82 -2.67
CA ALA A 39 -33.10 22.99 -3.09
C ALA A 39 -32.39 22.69 -4.42
N ALA A 40 -32.79 23.46 -5.39
CA ALA A 40 -32.42 23.40 -6.79
C ALA A 40 -30.95 23.76 -7.08
N GLY A 41 -30.32 23.01 -7.97
CA GLY A 41 -29.62 23.49 -9.14
C GLY A 41 -28.36 24.33 -8.97
N ALA A 42 -27.19 23.69 -9.08
CA ALA A 42 -26.05 24.27 -9.76
C ALA A 42 -25.49 23.22 -10.72
N GLY A 43 -25.67 23.47 -12.01
CA GLY A 43 -25.23 22.59 -13.07
C GLY A 43 -23.71 22.47 -13.09
N ASN A 44 -23.25 21.24 -13.05
CA ASN A 44 -21.88 20.86 -13.31
C ASN A 44 -21.65 20.93 -14.83
N PRO A 45 -20.64 21.63 -15.35
CA PRO A 45 -20.37 21.63 -16.79
C PRO A 45 -19.84 20.24 -17.21
N ALA A 46 -20.43 19.75 -18.28
CA ALA A 46 -20.24 18.47 -18.92
C ALA A 46 -18.77 18.08 -19.11
N GLY A 47 -18.50 16.87 -18.74
CA GLY A 47 -17.66 15.84 -19.29
C GLY A 47 -16.66 16.19 -20.40
N GLY A 48 -15.45 16.58 -20.03
CA GLY A 48 -14.28 16.19 -20.79
C GLY A 48 -14.00 14.73 -20.46
N GLY A 49 -14.20 13.80 -21.39
CA GLY A 49 -13.86 12.41 -21.21
C GLY A 49 -12.39 12.30 -20.84
N ALA A 50 -12.11 11.93 -19.60
CA ALA A 50 -10.75 11.63 -19.18
C ALA A 50 -10.26 10.48 -20.07
N VAL A 51 -9.22 10.73 -20.85
CA VAL A 51 -8.53 9.68 -21.61
C VAL A 51 -7.94 8.75 -20.56
N ALA A 52 -8.43 7.50 -20.53
CA ALA A 52 -7.94 6.49 -19.62
C ALA A 52 -6.42 6.37 -19.78
N SER A 53 -5.68 6.64 -18.71
CA SER A 53 -4.22 6.50 -18.71
C SER A 53 -3.86 5.02 -18.61
N PRO A 54 -2.79 4.58 -19.31
CA PRO A 54 -2.34 3.21 -19.16
C PRO A 54 -1.90 2.97 -17.71
N LEU A 55 -2.38 1.86 -17.14
CA LEU A 55 -1.97 1.46 -15.80
C LEU A 55 -0.49 1.10 -15.78
N ARG A 56 0.18 1.45 -14.69
CA ARG A 56 1.59 1.18 -14.45
C ARG A 56 1.72 0.20 -13.31
N PHE A 57 2.48 -0.88 -13.52
CA PHE A 57 2.57 -1.96 -12.55
C PHE A 57 3.94 -2.00 -11.90
N GLY A 58 3.95 -2.12 -10.57
CA GLY A 58 5.12 -2.37 -9.75
C GLY A 58 5.04 -3.70 -9.02
N TYR A 59 6.11 -4.03 -8.31
CA TYR A 59 6.17 -5.19 -7.42
C TYR A 59 6.85 -4.79 -6.10
N GLY A 60 6.26 -5.20 -4.96
CA GLY A 60 6.79 -4.91 -3.64
C GLY A 60 8.07 -5.69 -3.35
N THR A 61 9.14 -5.00 -2.94
CA THR A 61 10.41 -5.66 -2.60
C THR A 61 10.31 -6.54 -1.35
N ASN A 62 9.26 -6.36 -0.52
CA ASN A 62 8.91 -7.27 0.59
C ASN A 62 8.60 -8.70 0.10
N GLY A 63 8.10 -8.85 -1.13
CA GLY A 63 7.90 -10.14 -1.81
C GLY A 63 9.17 -10.71 -2.46
N LEU A 64 10.31 -10.03 -2.36
CA LEU A 64 11.63 -10.42 -2.88
C LEU A 64 12.72 -10.35 -1.80
N ALA A 65 12.35 -10.45 -0.52
CA ALA A 65 13.25 -10.27 0.61
C ALA A 65 14.40 -11.30 0.67
N ASP A 66 14.30 -12.42 -0.07
CA ASP A 66 15.36 -13.41 -0.21
C ASP A 66 16.40 -13.06 -1.29
N LEU A 67 16.19 -11.98 -2.05
CA LEU A 67 17.15 -11.44 -3.03
C LEU A 67 17.89 -10.23 -2.46
N ARG A 68 19.08 -9.95 -3.01
CA ARG A 68 19.69 -8.63 -2.82
C ARG A 68 18.89 -7.58 -3.60
N LEU A 69 18.86 -6.35 -3.11
CA LEU A 69 18.11 -5.28 -3.76
C LEU A 69 18.48 -5.11 -5.25
N ASP A 70 19.78 -5.07 -5.58
CA ASP A 70 20.22 -4.90 -6.96
C ASP A 70 19.74 -6.03 -7.89
N ASP A 71 19.69 -7.27 -7.38
CA ASP A 71 19.20 -8.44 -8.11
C ASP A 71 17.67 -8.38 -8.28
N ALA A 72 16.95 -7.95 -7.23
CA ALA A 72 15.50 -7.76 -7.27
C ALA A 72 15.11 -6.67 -8.30
N LEU A 73 15.79 -5.53 -8.28
CA LEU A 73 15.53 -4.43 -9.23
C LEU A 73 15.82 -4.86 -10.66
N ALA A 74 16.95 -5.56 -10.91
CA ALA A 74 17.29 -6.08 -12.24
C ALA A 74 16.22 -7.06 -12.75
N LEU A 75 15.80 -8.01 -11.90
CA LEU A 75 14.74 -8.98 -12.22
C LEU A 75 13.45 -8.27 -12.63
N LEU A 76 12.99 -7.28 -11.85
CA LEU A 76 11.75 -6.57 -12.13
C LEU A 76 11.82 -5.78 -13.43
N ALA A 77 12.95 -5.13 -13.72
CA ALA A 77 13.18 -4.45 -14.99
C ALA A 77 13.18 -5.44 -16.17
N ASP A 78 13.86 -6.59 -16.06
CA ASP A 78 13.90 -7.63 -17.08
C ASP A 78 12.52 -8.24 -17.36
N LEU A 79 11.67 -8.37 -16.33
CA LEU A 79 10.28 -8.82 -16.47
C LEU A 79 9.37 -7.75 -17.08
N GLY A 80 9.81 -6.48 -17.12
CA GLY A 80 9.10 -5.36 -17.72
C GLY A 80 8.10 -4.69 -16.79
N TYR A 81 8.33 -4.70 -15.47
CA TYR A 81 7.61 -3.85 -14.53
C TYR A 81 7.96 -2.38 -14.75
N ASP A 82 7.00 -1.48 -14.45
CA ASP A 82 7.20 -0.04 -14.57
C ASP A 82 7.87 0.59 -13.34
N GLY A 83 7.93 -0.16 -12.23
CA GLY A 83 8.54 0.32 -11.00
C GLY A 83 8.45 -0.67 -9.83
N VAL A 84 8.76 -0.16 -8.65
CA VAL A 84 8.83 -0.96 -7.41
C VAL A 84 8.14 -0.29 -6.23
N GLY A 85 7.51 -1.09 -5.36
CA GLY A 85 7.25 -0.72 -3.97
C GLY A 85 8.49 -1.05 -3.16
N LEU A 86 9.30 -0.03 -2.86
CA LEU A 86 10.54 -0.23 -2.11
C LEU A 86 10.25 -0.22 -0.62
N THR A 87 10.25 -1.39 -0.01
CA THR A 87 10.09 -1.54 1.43
C THR A 87 11.41 -1.19 2.14
N LEU A 88 11.34 -0.24 3.07
CA LEU A 88 12.50 0.13 3.90
C LEU A 88 12.71 -0.92 4.99
N ASP A 89 13.67 -1.80 4.77
CA ASP A 89 14.03 -2.88 5.69
C ASP A 89 15.54 -3.11 5.71
N HIS A 90 16.00 -3.92 6.66
CA HIS A 90 17.41 -4.26 6.83
C HIS A 90 17.97 -5.13 5.69
N MET A 91 17.09 -5.76 4.88
CA MET A 91 17.49 -6.63 3.75
C MET A 91 17.86 -5.81 2.51
N HIS A 92 17.11 -4.73 2.24
CA HIS A 92 17.23 -3.95 1.03
C HIS A 92 17.79 -2.55 1.27
N LEU A 93 16.99 -1.63 1.82
CA LEU A 93 17.42 -0.28 2.18
C LEU A 93 17.12 -0.04 3.65
N ASP A 94 18.11 -0.26 4.51
CA ASP A 94 17.97 -0.14 5.95
C ASP A 94 17.81 1.35 6.34
N PRO A 95 16.62 1.75 6.85
CA PRO A 95 16.37 3.13 7.25
C PRO A 95 17.15 3.56 8.49
N LEU A 96 17.76 2.61 9.21
CA LEU A 96 18.54 2.87 10.42
C LEU A 96 20.06 2.85 10.16
N ALA A 97 20.49 2.60 8.93
CA ALA A 97 21.92 2.58 8.59
C ALA A 97 22.55 3.97 8.72
N ASP A 98 23.77 4.04 9.25
CA ASP A 98 24.52 5.30 9.41
C ASP A 98 24.82 5.96 8.05
N ASP A 99 24.98 5.16 6.99
CA ASP A 99 25.25 5.61 5.62
C ASP A 99 23.97 5.66 4.74
N LEU A 100 22.78 5.81 5.33
CA LEU A 100 21.50 5.79 4.63
C LEU A 100 21.47 6.71 3.40
N ALA A 101 21.92 7.96 3.52
CA ALA A 101 21.96 8.90 2.40
C ALA A 101 22.79 8.38 1.21
N ALA A 102 23.98 7.83 1.48
CA ALA A 102 24.82 7.26 0.44
C ALA A 102 24.19 6.00 -0.21
N ARG A 103 23.49 5.19 0.58
CA ARG A 103 22.70 4.03 0.07
C ARG A 103 21.56 4.50 -0.79
N THR A 104 20.77 5.46 -0.35
CA THR A 104 19.66 6.05 -1.10
C THR A 104 20.12 6.58 -2.47
N HIS A 105 21.23 7.32 -2.51
CA HIS A 105 21.79 7.79 -3.78
C HIS A 105 22.25 6.66 -4.72
N ARG A 106 22.75 5.55 -4.18
CA ARG A 106 23.08 4.37 -5.02
C ARG A 106 21.81 3.74 -5.60
N VAL A 107 20.76 3.61 -4.79
CA VAL A 107 19.47 3.08 -5.23
C VAL A 107 18.84 4.00 -6.28
N ALA A 108 18.83 5.33 -6.09
CA ALA A 108 18.33 6.28 -7.06
C ALA A 108 18.98 6.09 -8.44
N ARG A 109 20.33 6.06 -8.49
CA ARG A 109 21.05 5.80 -9.75
C ARG A 109 20.73 4.42 -10.35
N ARG A 110 20.47 3.41 -9.54
CA ARG A 110 20.12 2.08 -10.02
C ARG A 110 18.71 2.06 -10.63
N LEU A 111 17.74 2.70 -9.99
CA LEU A 111 16.39 2.88 -10.51
C LEU A 111 16.40 3.63 -11.83
N ASP A 112 17.11 4.77 -11.90
CA ASP A 112 17.29 5.56 -13.15
C ASP A 112 17.88 4.71 -14.28
N ALA A 113 18.95 3.96 -14.00
CA ALA A 113 19.60 3.12 -14.99
C ALA A 113 18.71 1.98 -15.51
N LEU A 114 17.75 1.53 -14.72
CA LEU A 114 16.81 0.48 -15.08
C LEU A 114 15.47 1.04 -15.62
N GLY A 115 15.25 2.36 -15.52
CA GLY A 115 13.98 3.00 -15.90
C GLY A 115 12.82 2.61 -15.01
N LEU A 116 13.07 2.34 -13.73
CA LEU A 116 12.05 1.95 -12.74
C LEU A 116 11.64 3.15 -11.90
N ASP A 117 10.34 3.39 -11.80
CA ASP A 117 9.77 4.30 -10.81
C ASP A 117 9.67 3.63 -9.43
N VAL A 118 9.41 4.44 -8.39
CA VAL A 118 9.38 3.94 -7.02
C VAL A 118 8.28 4.56 -6.18
N THR A 119 7.70 3.76 -5.29
CA THR A 119 6.96 4.17 -4.09
C THR A 119 7.69 3.63 -2.88
N VAL A 120 7.82 4.42 -1.81
CA VAL A 120 8.47 3.97 -0.58
C VAL A 120 7.44 3.38 0.37
N GLU A 121 7.70 2.18 0.87
CA GLU A 121 6.83 1.45 1.78
C GLU A 121 7.48 1.24 3.14
N THR A 122 6.69 1.36 4.23
CA THR A 122 7.19 1.25 5.61
C THR A 122 6.59 0.08 6.39
N GLY A 123 6.00 -0.89 5.68
CA GLY A 123 5.39 -2.09 6.25
C GLY A 123 6.37 -3.18 6.70
N ALA A 124 7.68 -2.91 6.71
CA ALA A 124 8.69 -3.90 7.07
C ALA A 124 8.55 -4.40 8.52
N ARG A 125 8.89 -5.67 8.68
CA ARG A 125 8.80 -6.39 9.96
C ARG A 125 10.09 -6.23 10.75
N TYR A 126 9.97 -6.07 12.09
CA TYR A 126 11.09 -6.10 13.06
C TYR A 126 12.16 -5.02 12.86
N VAL A 127 11.87 -3.92 12.17
CA VAL A 127 12.84 -2.84 11.88
C VAL A 127 13.24 -2.09 13.15
N LEU A 128 12.25 -1.68 13.98
CA LEU A 128 12.49 -0.88 15.17
C LEU A 128 12.68 -1.72 16.44
N ASP A 129 12.13 -2.94 16.46
CA ASP A 129 12.19 -3.84 17.60
C ASP A 129 12.18 -5.30 17.12
N PRO A 130 13.24 -6.08 17.42
CA PRO A 130 13.32 -7.47 16.96
C PRO A 130 12.32 -8.42 17.63
N ARG A 131 11.54 -7.94 18.61
CA ARG A 131 10.52 -8.72 19.33
C ARG A 131 9.10 -8.32 18.95
N ARG A 132 8.90 -7.17 18.29
CA ARG A 132 7.58 -6.63 17.89
C ARG A 132 7.52 -6.47 16.37
N LYS A 133 6.75 -7.31 15.70
CA LYS A 133 6.69 -7.41 14.23
C LYS A 133 6.56 -6.04 13.52
N HIS A 134 5.66 -5.19 13.97
CA HIS A 134 5.44 -3.84 13.44
C HIS A 134 5.53 -2.76 14.54
N GLY A 135 6.11 -3.10 15.68
CA GLY A 135 6.28 -2.20 16.81
C GLY A 135 7.67 -1.56 16.87
N PRO A 136 7.77 -0.46 17.62
CA PRO A 136 6.65 0.33 18.14
C PRO A 136 5.81 0.94 17.03
N SER A 137 4.54 1.28 17.36
CA SER A 137 3.58 1.88 16.44
C SER A 137 3.34 3.36 16.78
N LEU A 138 2.56 4.05 15.94
CA LEU A 138 2.10 5.42 16.19
C LEU A 138 1.12 5.53 17.38
N LEU A 139 0.64 4.39 17.88
CA LEU A 139 -0.37 4.27 18.94
C LEU A 139 0.20 3.83 20.29
N ASP A 140 1.50 3.50 20.35
CA ASP A 140 2.13 2.98 21.56
C ASP A 140 1.82 3.87 22.78
N PRO A 141 1.58 3.29 23.98
CA PRO A 141 1.37 4.06 25.19
C PRO A 141 2.58 4.93 25.56
N ASP A 142 3.79 4.41 25.33
CA ASP A 142 5.03 5.14 25.59
C ASP A 142 5.28 6.21 24.50
N PRO A 143 5.40 7.49 24.86
CA PRO A 143 5.69 8.56 23.90
C PRO A 143 7.06 8.40 23.22
N GLU A 144 8.07 7.81 23.88
CA GLU A 144 9.39 7.57 23.27
C GLU A 144 9.28 6.52 22.15
N ASP A 145 8.48 5.49 22.36
CA ASP A 145 8.20 4.48 21.34
C ASP A 145 7.43 5.07 20.14
N ARG A 146 6.43 5.95 20.38
CA ARG A 146 5.78 6.68 19.29
C ARG A 146 6.75 7.58 18.52
N ALA A 147 7.63 8.28 19.24
CA ALA A 147 8.65 9.13 18.60
C ALA A 147 9.58 8.32 17.70
N ARG A 148 10.00 7.11 18.11
CA ARG A 148 10.83 6.21 17.27
C ARG A 148 10.12 5.83 15.96
N ARG A 149 8.80 5.56 16.00
CA ARG A 149 8.02 5.28 14.79
C ARG A 149 7.87 6.53 13.92
N THR A 150 7.58 7.67 14.52
CA THR A 150 7.52 8.97 13.83
C THR A 150 8.84 9.29 13.13
N ASP A 151 9.98 9.14 13.83
CA ASP A 151 11.32 9.35 13.24
C ASP A 151 11.59 8.44 12.04
N LEU A 152 11.17 7.17 12.11
CA LEU A 152 11.27 6.25 10.97
C LEU A 152 10.50 6.77 9.76
N LEU A 153 9.27 7.27 9.97
CA LEU A 153 8.45 7.80 8.88
C LEU A 153 9.01 9.11 8.32
N VAL A 154 9.56 9.99 9.17
CA VAL A 154 10.26 11.22 8.72
C VAL A 154 11.48 10.86 7.87
N ARG A 155 12.26 9.85 8.26
CA ARG A 155 13.39 9.34 7.45
C ARG A 155 12.89 8.77 6.12
N ALA A 156 11.78 8.03 6.13
CA ALA A 156 11.17 7.48 4.92
C ALA A 156 10.74 8.59 3.94
N VAL A 157 10.21 9.71 4.44
CA VAL A 157 9.92 10.90 3.62
C VAL A 157 11.19 11.47 2.98
N GLY A 158 12.28 11.59 3.74
CA GLY A 158 13.57 12.03 3.19
C GLY A 158 14.10 11.08 2.11
N VAL A 159 14.05 9.77 2.35
CA VAL A 159 14.41 8.75 1.35
C VAL A 159 13.55 8.87 0.10
N ALA A 160 12.24 9.02 0.26
CA ALA A 160 11.32 9.17 -0.85
C ALA A 160 11.59 10.42 -1.70
N ALA A 161 11.93 11.55 -1.06
CA ALA A 161 12.33 12.78 -1.75
C ALA A 161 13.61 12.56 -2.57
N ASP A 162 14.63 11.92 -1.99
CA ASP A 162 15.90 11.63 -2.67
C ASP A 162 15.76 10.63 -3.82
N LEU A 163 14.76 9.75 -3.75
CA LEU A 163 14.45 8.77 -4.80
C LEU A 163 13.50 9.31 -5.87
N GLY A 164 12.86 10.47 -5.67
CA GLY A 164 11.77 10.95 -6.53
C GLY A 164 10.53 10.06 -6.47
N ALA A 165 10.24 9.47 -5.31
CA ALA A 165 9.15 8.52 -5.14
C ALA A 165 7.77 9.18 -5.26
N HIS A 166 6.79 8.43 -5.75
CA HIS A 166 5.41 8.91 -5.88
C HIS A 166 4.72 9.21 -4.55
N ALA A 167 5.04 8.43 -3.51
CA ALA A 167 4.48 8.57 -2.16
C ALA A 167 5.31 7.79 -1.14
N VAL A 168 5.03 8.06 0.15
CA VAL A 168 5.44 7.21 1.27
C VAL A 168 4.21 6.53 1.84
N HIS A 169 4.18 5.21 1.81
CA HIS A 169 3.16 4.39 2.45
C HIS A 169 3.42 4.27 3.95
N CYS A 170 2.34 4.32 4.74
CA CYS A 170 2.35 3.95 6.16
C CYS A 170 0.95 3.49 6.62
N PHE A 171 0.89 2.88 7.81
CA PHE A 171 -0.36 2.47 8.47
C PHE A 171 -0.41 2.94 9.93
N SER A 172 -1.62 2.94 10.53
CA SER A 172 -1.83 3.45 11.89
C SER A 172 -1.20 2.58 12.99
N GLY A 173 -1.28 1.28 12.84
CA GLY A 173 -0.97 0.29 13.87
C GLY A 173 -2.21 -0.21 14.62
N VAL A 174 -2.03 -1.31 15.35
CA VAL A 174 -3.07 -1.92 16.19
C VAL A 174 -3.25 -1.11 17.47
N THR A 175 -4.51 -0.86 17.86
CA THR A 175 -4.82 -0.20 19.13
C THR A 175 -4.32 -1.04 20.32
N PRO A 176 -3.44 -0.50 21.17
CA PRO A 176 -2.94 -1.24 22.32
C PRO A 176 -4.06 -1.62 23.30
N ALA A 177 -3.96 -2.82 23.90
CA ALA A 177 -4.94 -3.29 24.85
C ALA A 177 -5.14 -2.29 26.01
N GLY A 178 -6.40 -2.00 26.33
CA GLY A 178 -6.78 -1.05 27.40
C GLY A 178 -6.70 0.43 26.99
N THR A 179 -6.39 0.75 25.72
CA THR A 179 -6.47 2.11 25.18
C THR A 179 -7.88 2.33 24.63
N ASP A 180 -8.54 3.39 25.06
CA ASP A 180 -9.82 3.81 24.49
C ASP A 180 -9.63 4.41 23.09
N GLU A 181 -10.69 4.42 22.31
CA GLU A 181 -10.64 4.83 20.91
C GLU A 181 -10.25 6.31 20.73
N ASP A 182 -10.79 7.20 21.54
CA ASP A 182 -10.46 8.64 21.47
C ASP A 182 -8.97 8.89 21.75
N THR A 183 -8.41 8.19 22.74
CA THR A 183 -6.97 8.24 23.04
C THR A 183 -6.14 7.69 21.87
N ALA A 184 -6.58 6.61 21.24
CA ALA A 184 -5.87 6.05 20.07
C ALA A 184 -5.87 7.01 18.88
N TRP A 185 -7.02 7.60 18.54
CA TRP A 185 -7.12 8.62 17.49
C TRP A 185 -6.27 9.87 17.77
N LYS A 186 -6.28 10.33 19.02
CA LYS A 186 -5.42 11.46 19.44
C LYS A 186 -3.95 11.15 19.26
N ARG A 187 -3.48 9.97 19.71
CA ARG A 187 -2.08 9.54 19.53
C ARG A 187 -1.70 9.46 18.05
N LEU A 188 -2.58 8.90 17.22
CA LEU A 188 -2.36 8.82 15.77
C LEU A 188 -2.15 10.21 15.16
N ALA A 189 -3.05 11.15 15.47
CA ALA A 189 -2.98 12.51 14.96
C ALA A 189 -1.69 13.23 15.42
N GLU A 190 -1.37 13.13 16.71
CA GLU A 190 -0.15 13.72 17.28
C GLU A 190 1.13 13.16 16.67
N SER A 191 1.17 11.84 16.41
CA SER A 191 2.34 11.15 15.85
C SER A 191 2.51 11.41 14.35
N LEU A 192 1.41 11.61 13.61
CA LEU A 192 1.47 11.91 12.17
C LEU A 192 1.78 13.39 11.87
N ALA A 193 1.50 14.32 12.78
CA ALA A 193 1.72 15.74 12.53
C ALA A 193 3.16 16.06 12.08
N PRO A 194 4.24 15.62 12.78
CA PRO A 194 5.61 15.85 12.32
C PRO A 194 5.95 15.16 10.98
N VAL A 195 5.31 14.03 10.68
CA VAL A 195 5.50 13.32 9.40
C VAL A 195 4.89 14.12 8.26
N LEU A 196 3.70 14.70 8.47
CA LEU A 196 3.03 15.56 7.50
C LEU A 196 3.78 16.87 7.27
N ASP A 197 4.39 17.44 8.31
CA ASP A 197 5.27 18.62 8.18
C ASP A 197 6.50 18.30 7.32
N ALA A 198 7.11 17.14 7.54
CA ALA A 198 8.21 16.65 6.71
C ALA A 198 7.77 16.39 5.27
N ALA A 199 6.61 15.75 5.07
CA ALA A 199 6.00 15.50 3.77
C ALA A 199 5.74 16.82 3.00
N ALA A 200 5.17 17.81 3.68
CA ALA A 200 4.93 19.13 3.12
C ALA A 200 6.24 19.83 2.71
N THR A 201 7.27 19.76 3.55
CA THR A 201 8.59 20.33 3.25
C THR A 201 9.26 19.66 2.06
N ALA A 202 9.13 18.35 1.94
CA ALA A 202 9.73 17.55 0.87
C ALA A 202 8.89 17.53 -0.41
N GLY A 203 7.62 17.92 -0.37
CA GLY A 203 6.68 17.81 -1.49
C GLY A 203 6.31 16.37 -1.83
N VAL A 204 6.42 15.43 -0.87
CA VAL A 204 6.15 14.00 -1.06
C VAL A 204 4.86 13.62 -0.32
N PRO A 205 3.85 13.03 -0.99
CA PRO A 205 2.64 12.59 -0.32
C PRO A 205 2.88 11.48 0.72
N LEU A 206 2.22 11.61 1.88
CA LEU A 206 2.08 10.53 2.85
C LEU A 206 0.79 9.77 2.55
N ALA A 207 0.88 8.51 2.18
CA ALA A 207 -0.25 7.65 1.82
C ALA A 207 -0.53 6.67 2.96
N VAL A 208 -1.60 6.93 3.71
CA VAL A 208 -2.01 6.07 4.85
C VAL A 208 -2.89 4.94 4.33
N GLU A 209 -2.60 3.73 4.79
CA GLU A 209 -3.30 2.52 4.41
C GLU A 209 -4.33 2.12 5.47
N PRO A 210 -5.60 1.88 5.07
CA PRO A 210 -6.55 1.11 5.86
C PRO A 210 -6.14 -0.36 5.92
N GLU A 211 -5.70 -0.80 7.11
CA GLU A 211 -5.13 -2.13 7.33
C GLU A 211 -6.06 -2.97 8.21
N PRO A 212 -6.45 -4.19 7.81
CA PRO A 212 -7.27 -5.07 8.62
C PRO A 212 -6.73 -5.28 10.04
N GLY A 213 -7.56 -5.02 11.05
CA GLY A 213 -7.19 -5.14 12.47
C GLY A 213 -6.44 -3.95 13.06
N HIS A 214 -6.15 -2.91 12.30
CA HIS A 214 -5.59 -1.67 12.79
C HIS A 214 -6.67 -0.67 13.26
N LEU A 215 -6.27 0.41 13.93
CA LEU A 215 -7.17 1.49 14.31
C LEU A 215 -7.85 2.10 13.07
N LEU A 216 -7.08 2.36 12.03
CA LEU A 216 -7.56 2.81 10.75
C LEU A 216 -7.61 1.57 9.83
N SER A 217 -8.80 1.02 9.64
CA SER A 217 -9.02 -0.24 8.93
C SER A 217 -9.97 -0.15 7.73
N SER A 218 -10.59 1.01 7.52
CA SER A 218 -11.57 1.23 6.46
C SER A 218 -11.41 2.59 5.78
N LEU A 219 -12.05 2.77 4.61
CA LEU A 219 -12.15 4.08 3.94
C LEU A 219 -12.88 5.11 4.82
N ALA A 220 -13.84 4.68 5.64
CA ALA A 220 -14.52 5.56 6.58
C ALA A 220 -13.57 6.09 7.66
N ASP A 221 -12.64 5.24 8.14
CA ASP A 221 -11.61 5.63 9.11
C ASP A 221 -10.60 6.60 8.49
N PHE A 222 -10.22 6.37 7.22
CA PHE A 222 -9.37 7.32 6.49
C PHE A 222 -10.00 8.72 6.41
N HIS A 223 -11.29 8.81 6.11
CA HIS A 223 -12.00 10.08 6.12
C HIS A 223 -12.09 10.70 7.51
N THR A 224 -12.18 9.89 8.56
CA THR A 224 -12.13 10.36 9.96
C THR A 224 -10.75 10.96 10.25
N LEU A 225 -9.65 10.27 9.87
CA LEU A 225 -8.29 10.78 10.03
C LEU A 225 -8.11 12.13 9.30
N ARG A 226 -8.54 12.23 8.04
CA ARG A 226 -8.43 13.47 7.27
C ARG A 226 -9.10 14.64 7.98
N ARG A 227 -10.37 14.47 8.42
CA ARG A 227 -11.10 15.51 9.17
C ARG A 227 -10.40 15.90 10.47
N THR A 228 -9.89 14.90 11.21
CA THR A 228 -9.17 15.14 12.47
C THR A 228 -7.90 15.97 12.26
N LEU A 229 -7.22 15.80 11.13
CA LEU A 229 -5.98 16.51 10.78
C LEU A 229 -6.22 17.82 9.99
N GLY A 230 -7.48 18.21 9.73
CA GLY A 230 -7.81 19.43 9.00
C GLY A 230 -7.59 19.34 7.49
N ASP A 231 -7.78 18.15 6.92
CA ASP A 231 -7.69 17.86 5.47
C ASP A 231 -6.36 18.28 4.81
N PRO A 232 -5.18 17.82 5.31
CA PRO A 232 -3.90 18.20 4.73
C PRO A 232 -3.79 17.76 3.26
N GLU A 233 -3.25 18.60 2.40
CA GLU A 233 -3.14 18.37 0.95
C GLU A 233 -2.31 17.12 0.61
N LEU A 234 -1.20 16.92 1.33
CA LEU A 234 -0.28 15.80 1.10
C LEU A 234 -0.65 14.53 1.87
N LEU A 235 -1.75 14.53 2.64
CA LEU A 235 -2.31 13.30 3.22
C LEU A 235 -3.18 12.60 2.18
N GLY A 236 -2.67 11.51 1.65
CA GLY A 236 -3.34 10.65 0.68
C GLY A 236 -3.61 9.26 1.21
N LEU A 237 -4.10 8.42 0.33
CA LEU A 237 -4.51 7.05 0.59
C LEU A 237 -3.60 6.07 -0.14
N THR A 238 -3.11 5.06 0.56
CA THR A 238 -2.76 3.77 -0.01
C THR A 238 -4.02 2.92 -0.04
N LEU A 239 -4.45 2.51 -1.21
CA LEU A 239 -5.57 1.61 -1.37
C LEU A 239 -5.05 0.21 -1.69
N ASP A 240 -5.13 -0.69 -0.73
CA ASP A 240 -4.91 -2.10 -0.95
C ASP A 240 -6.21 -2.75 -1.43
N ILE A 241 -6.14 -3.38 -2.60
CA ILE A 241 -7.31 -4.00 -3.26
C ILE A 241 -7.75 -5.27 -2.52
N GLY A 242 -6.81 -6.02 -1.95
CA GLY A 242 -7.11 -7.17 -1.10
C GLY A 242 -7.82 -6.76 0.17
N HIS A 243 -7.39 -5.67 0.83
CA HIS A 243 -8.07 -5.14 2.03
C HIS A 243 -9.48 -4.66 1.72
N CYS A 244 -9.72 -4.07 0.53
CA CYS A 244 -11.08 -3.77 0.08
C CYS A 244 -11.94 -5.04 -0.01
N GLN A 245 -11.41 -6.12 -0.60
CA GLN A 245 -12.10 -7.40 -0.64
C GLN A 245 -12.33 -7.98 0.75
N CYS A 246 -11.34 -7.86 1.64
CA CYS A 246 -11.40 -8.42 3.00
C CYS A 246 -12.47 -7.77 3.86
N LEU A 247 -12.50 -6.44 3.94
CA LEU A 247 -13.28 -5.72 4.96
C LEU A 247 -14.35 -4.77 4.43
N GLU A 248 -14.13 -4.12 3.29
CA GLU A 248 -15.04 -3.06 2.86
C GLU A 248 -16.42 -3.61 2.48
N PRO A 249 -17.52 -2.91 2.82
CA PRO A 249 -18.86 -3.33 2.45
C PRO A 249 -19.12 -3.25 0.94
N LEU A 250 -18.37 -2.39 0.24
CA LEU A 250 -18.43 -2.20 -1.21
C LEU A 250 -17.52 -3.20 -1.95
N PRO A 251 -17.86 -3.57 -3.18
CA PRO A 251 -16.93 -4.29 -4.05
C PRO A 251 -15.63 -3.49 -4.26
N PRO A 252 -14.46 -4.14 -4.48
CA PRO A 252 -13.18 -3.45 -4.64
C PRO A 252 -13.17 -2.38 -5.74
N ALA A 253 -13.84 -2.60 -6.87
CA ALA A 253 -13.99 -1.60 -7.93
C ALA A 253 -14.72 -0.33 -7.47
N ASP A 254 -15.72 -0.45 -6.59
CA ASP A 254 -16.43 0.70 -6.03
C ASP A 254 -15.60 1.41 -4.96
N CYS A 255 -14.79 0.68 -4.19
CA CYS A 255 -13.79 1.25 -3.29
C CYS A 255 -12.78 2.12 -4.06
N VAL A 256 -12.30 1.65 -5.22
CA VAL A 256 -11.42 2.43 -6.11
C VAL A 256 -12.07 3.74 -6.53
N ARG A 257 -13.34 3.70 -6.98
CA ARG A 257 -14.07 4.91 -7.40
C ARG A 257 -14.26 5.89 -6.24
N ALA A 258 -14.60 5.38 -5.05
CA ALA A 258 -14.77 6.19 -3.86
C ALA A 258 -13.45 6.82 -3.39
N ALA A 259 -12.34 6.11 -3.53
CA ALA A 259 -11.01 6.52 -3.11
C ALA A 259 -10.31 7.49 -4.08
N ALA A 260 -10.78 7.59 -5.33
CA ALA A 260 -10.10 8.27 -6.44
C ALA A 260 -9.47 9.64 -6.11
N PRO A 261 -10.12 10.57 -5.39
CA PRO A 261 -9.53 11.89 -5.11
C PRO A 261 -8.27 11.84 -4.23
N TRP A 262 -8.13 10.80 -3.44
CA TRP A 262 -7.07 10.69 -2.43
C TRP A 262 -6.02 9.63 -2.75
N LEU A 263 -6.16 8.88 -3.84
CA LEU A 263 -5.19 7.85 -4.24
C LEU A 263 -3.80 8.45 -4.44
N ARG A 264 -2.82 7.89 -3.72
CA ARG A 264 -1.39 8.19 -3.88
C ARG A 264 -0.57 6.93 -4.08
N HIS A 265 -1.07 5.80 -3.61
CA HIS A 265 -0.47 4.48 -3.78
C HIS A 265 -1.57 3.42 -3.90
N VAL A 266 -1.30 2.35 -4.65
CA VAL A 266 -2.20 1.21 -4.78
C VAL A 266 -1.39 -0.07 -4.61
N GLN A 267 -1.86 -0.94 -3.72
CA GLN A 267 -1.38 -2.31 -3.58
C GLN A 267 -2.41 -3.27 -4.13
N ILE A 268 -1.94 -4.37 -4.71
CA ILE A 268 -2.81 -5.33 -5.39
C ILE A 268 -2.26 -6.75 -5.29
N GLU A 269 -3.10 -7.65 -4.82
CA GLU A 269 -2.93 -9.10 -4.77
C GLU A 269 -4.32 -9.73 -4.74
N ASP A 270 -4.42 -11.04 -4.62
CA ASP A 270 -5.70 -11.69 -4.41
C ASP A 270 -5.98 -11.90 -2.93
N MET A 271 -7.27 -11.93 -2.56
CA MET A 271 -7.71 -12.09 -1.18
C MET A 271 -9.14 -12.64 -1.11
N ARG A 272 -9.48 -13.28 0.02
CA ARG A 272 -10.83 -13.78 0.31
C ARG A 272 -11.58 -12.86 1.26
N ARG A 273 -12.89 -12.86 1.14
CA ARG A 273 -13.75 -12.09 2.05
C ARG A 273 -13.55 -12.53 3.50
N GLY A 274 -13.26 -11.54 4.38
CA GLY A 274 -13.09 -11.76 5.83
C GLY A 274 -11.78 -12.48 6.21
N VAL A 275 -10.86 -12.73 5.28
CA VAL A 275 -9.58 -13.38 5.55
C VAL A 275 -8.43 -12.52 5.05
N HIS A 276 -7.67 -11.94 5.99
CA HIS A 276 -6.50 -11.12 5.66
C HIS A 276 -5.29 -11.99 5.30
N GLU A 277 -5.19 -12.34 4.03
CA GLU A 277 -4.13 -13.19 3.49
C GLU A 277 -3.77 -12.76 2.07
N HIS A 278 -2.55 -12.24 1.86
CA HIS A 278 -2.08 -11.84 0.54
C HIS A 278 -1.81 -13.07 -0.31
N LEU A 279 -2.69 -13.33 -1.28
CA LEU A 279 -2.66 -14.52 -2.13
C LEU A 279 -2.15 -14.17 -3.53
N PRO A 280 -1.46 -15.11 -4.20
CA PRO A 280 -1.20 -14.99 -5.62
C PRO A 280 -2.51 -14.86 -6.42
N PHE A 281 -2.45 -14.14 -7.53
CA PHE A 281 -3.61 -13.94 -8.39
C PHE A 281 -4.24 -15.26 -8.86
N GLY A 282 -5.54 -15.39 -8.63
CA GLY A 282 -6.35 -16.59 -8.95
C GLY A 282 -6.54 -17.55 -7.77
N ASP A 283 -5.93 -17.29 -6.62
CA ASP A 283 -6.08 -18.13 -5.42
C ASP A 283 -7.09 -17.54 -4.42
N GLY A 284 -7.56 -16.31 -4.65
CA GLY A 284 -8.58 -15.61 -3.88
C GLY A 284 -9.93 -15.50 -4.59
N GLU A 285 -10.65 -14.37 -4.37
CA GLU A 285 -12.03 -14.16 -4.83
C GLU A 285 -12.22 -12.85 -5.61
N ILE A 286 -11.14 -12.10 -5.88
CA ILE A 286 -11.25 -10.77 -6.51
C ILE A 286 -11.50 -10.89 -8.01
N ASP A 287 -12.54 -10.19 -8.50
CA ASP A 287 -12.76 -9.95 -9.93
C ASP A 287 -11.94 -8.75 -10.38
N PHE A 288 -10.76 -8.99 -10.97
CA PHE A 288 -9.78 -7.96 -11.31
C PHE A 288 -10.15 -7.04 -12.48
N PRO A 289 -10.79 -7.49 -13.58
CA PRO A 289 -11.11 -6.61 -14.69
C PRO A 289 -11.88 -5.35 -14.29
N PRO A 290 -12.98 -5.41 -13.50
CA PRO A 290 -13.68 -4.20 -13.05
C PRO A 290 -12.83 -3.28 -12.15
N VAL A 291 -11.92 -3.85 -11.36
CA VAL A 291 -11.00 -3.10 -10.49
C VAL A 291 -10.02 -2.29 -11.33
N LEU A 292 -9.36 -2.95 -12.29
CA LEU A 292 -8.37 -2.32 -13.16
C LEU A 292 -9.03 -1.30 -14.11
N GLU A 293 -10.26 -1.55 -14.57
CA GLU A 293 -11.06 -0.57 -15.31
C GLU A 293 -11.36 0.67 -14.47
N ALA A 294 -11.78 0.47 -13.20
CA ALA A 294 -12.02 1.58 -12.29
C ALA A 294 -10.73 2.37 -12.02
N LEU A 295 -9.59 1.72 -11.77
CA LEU A 295 -8.29 2.40 -11.61
C LEU A 295 -7.91 3.23 -12.85
N ALA A 296 -8.02 2.65 -14.05
CA ALA A 296 -7.74 3.38 -15.29
C ALA A 296 -8.64 4.61 -15.47
N ALA A 297 -9.91 4.51 -15.06
CA ALA A 297 -10.88 5.60 -15.15
C ALA A 297 -10.63 6.74 -14.15
N THR A 298 -9.91 6.50 -13.03
CA THR A 298 -9.58 7.56 -12.06
C THR A 298 -8.53 8.54 -12.57
N GLY A 299 -7.77 8.17 -13.60
CA GLY A 299 -6.60 8.94 -14.05
C GLY A 299 -5.39 8.81 -13.13
N TYR A 300 -5.35 7.81 -12.25
CA TYR A 300 -4.22 7.53 -11.37
C TYR A 300 -2.93 7.30 -12.18
N GLN A 301 -1.85 8.00 -11.81
CA GLN A 301 -0.56 7.98 -12.52
C GLN A 301 0.54 7.24 -11.77
N GLY A 302 0.28 6.85 -10.52
CA GLY A 302 1.25 6.11 -9.70
C GLY A 302 1.35 4.63 -10.10
N LEU A 303 2.07 3.89 -9.30
CA LEU A 303 2.24 2.44 -9.47
C LEU A 303 1.10 1.68 -8.78
N THR A 304 0.59 0.65 -9.48
CA THR A 304 -0.20 -0.42 -8.86
C THR A 304 0.77 -1.56 -8.52
N VAL A 305 1.10 -1.68 -7.25
CA VAL A 305 2.19 -2.54 -6.75
C VAL A 305 1.66 -3.87 -6.28
N VAL A 306 2.17 -4.96 -6.83
CA VAL A 306 1.88 -6.33 -6.36
C VAL A 306 2.47 -6.52 -4.97
N GLU A 307 1.65 -6.93 -3.99
CA GLU A 307 2.09 -7.15 -2.62
C GLU A 307 1.94 -8.62 -2.19
N LEU A 308 3.05 -9.37 -2.18
CA LEU A 308 3.10 -10.78 -1.79
C LEU A 308 4.18 -11.04 -0.72
N PRO A 309 4.09 -10.40 0.47
CA PRO A 309 5.17 -10.37 1.46
C PRO A 309 5.45 -11.73 2.12
N ARG A 310 4.53 -12.70 2.00
CA ARG A 310 4.68 -14.06 2.55
C ARG A 310 5.27 -15.05 1.54
N HIS A 311 5.51 -14.60 0.30
CA HIS A 311 5.91 -15.46 -0.82
C HIS A 311 7.33 -15.19 -1.31
N SER A 312 8.18 -14.49 -0.53
CA SER A 312 9.54 -14.13 -0.92
C SER A 312 10.43 -15.35 -1.23
N HIS A 313 10.18 -16.49 -0.56
CA HIS A 313 10.84 -17.75 -0.83
C HIS A 313 10.67 -18.28 -2.27
N ALA A 314 9.65 -17.81 -2.98
CA ALA A 314 9.39 -18.06 -4.39
C ALA A 314 9.14 -16.75 -5.17
N GLY A 315 9.67 -15.64 -4.68
CA GLY A 315 9.42 -14.29 -5.18
C GLY A 315 9.61 -14.11 -6.68
N PRO A 316 10.72 -14.58 -7.30
CA PRO A 316 10.92 -14.51 -8.75
C PRO A 316 9.79 -15.18 -9.55
N HIS A 317 9.33 -16.35 -9.12
CA HIS A 317 8.22 -17.06 -9.76
C HIS A 317 6.90 -16.28 -9.69
N HIS A 318 6.61 -15.68 -8.53
CA HIS A 318 5.40 -14.87 -8.37
C HIS A 318 5.48 -13.57 -9.18
N ALA A 319 6.63 -12.90 -9.20
CA ALA A 319 6.84 -11.72 -10.02
C ALA A 319 6.65 -12.00 -11.52
N GLU A 320 7.21 -13.11 -12.02
CA GLU A 320 7.06 -13.53 -13.42
C GLU A 320 5.60 -13.78 -13.81
N ARG A 321 4.77 -14.33 -12.91
CA ARG A 321 3.36 -14.66 -13.18
C ARG A 321 2.41 -13.47 -13.01
N SER A 322 2.69 -12.57 -12.08
CA SER A 322 1.80 -11.49 -11.69
C SER A 322 1.61 -10.46 -12.81
N LEU A 323 2.67 -10.00 -13.43
CA LEU A 323 2.60 -8.97 -14.46
C LEU A 323 1.77 -9.39 -15.70
N PRO A 324 1.99 -10.59 -16.29
CA PRO A 324 1.14 -11.05 -17.38
C PRO A 324 -0.33 -11.24 -16.99
N PHE A 325 -0.61 -11.62 -15.74
CA PHE A 325 -1.99 -11.70 -15.25
C PHE A 325 -2.65 -10.31 -15.25
N LEU A 326 -2.02 -9.33 -14.63
CA LEU A 326 -2.52 -7.96 -14.54
C LEU A 326 -2.70 -7.32 -15.93
N ARG A 327 -1.73 -7.52 -16.82
CA ARG A 327 -1.81 -6.99 -18.20
C ARG A 327 -2.96 -7.60 -19.01
N ARG A 328 -3.31 -8.87 -18.77
CA ARG A 328 -4.48 -9.49 -19.41
C ARG A 328 -5.82 -9.01 -18.85
N ALA A 329 -5.85 -8.73 -17.53
CA ALA A 329 -7.05 -8.27 -16.85
C ALA A 329 -7.29 -6.75 -17.03
N ALA A 330 -6.24 -5.99 -17.35
CA ALA A 330 -6.34 -4.55 -17.58
C ALA A 330 -7.11 -4.21 -18.87
N PRO A 331 -7.84 -3.07 -18.91
CA PRO A 331 -8.48 -2.61 -20.13
C PRO A 331 -7.44 -2.37 -21.23
N ALA A 332 -7.82 -2.61 -22.48
CA ALA A 332 -6.94 -2.36 -23.63
C ALA A 332 -6.52 -0.89 -23.64
N SER A 333 -5.23 -0.63 -23.59
CA SER A 333 -4.70 0.74 -23.70
C SER A 333 -5.10 1.32 -25.05
N PRO A 334 -5.57 2.59 -25.13
CA PRO A 334 -5.79 3.24 -26.40
C PRO A 334 -4.48 3.24 -27.21
N PRO A 335 -4.54 3.08 -28.54
CA PRO A 335 -3.34 3.05 -29.36
C PRO A 335 -2.53 4.33 -29.12
N ARG A 336 -1.22 4.17 -28.83
CA ARG A 336 -0.29 5.30 -28.71
C ARG A 336 -0.36 6.09 -30.01
N THR A 337 -0.92 7.28 -29.98
CA THR A 337 -0.81 8.23 -31.11
C THR A 337 0.65 8.63 -31.21
N ASN A 338 1.36 8.12 -32.19
CA ASN A 338 2.70 8.58 -32.53
C ASN A 338 2.66 10.09 -32.77
N ARG A 339 3.24 10.87 -31.88
CA ARG A 339 3.62 12.25 -32.19
C ARG A 339 4.82 12.23 -33.14
N SER A 340 4.58 11.84 -34.37
CA SER A 340 5.51 12.00 -35.46
C SER A 340 4.70 12.30 -36.72
N GLY A 341 4.47 13.56 -36.96
CA GLY A 341 3.72 14.04 -38.13
C GLY A 341 3.87 15.54 -38.29
N GLU A 342 5.13 16.05 -38.33
CA GLU A 342 5.39 17.29 -39.06
C GLU A 342 5.84 16.92 -40.46
N PRO A 343 5.15 17.36 -41.55
CA PRO A 343 5.67 17.20 -42.89
C PRO A 343 6.84 18.17 -43.06
N SER A 344 8.02 17.62 -43.36
CA SER A 344 9.15 18.39 -43.87
C SER A 344 8.76 19.09 -45.18
N ALA A 345 8.64 20.40 -45.13
CA ALA A 345 8.50 21.22 -46.34
C ALA A 345 9.85 21.24 -47.04
N THR A 346 9.91 20.55 -48.15
CA THR A 346 10.98 20.72 -49.16
C THR A 346 10.79 22.05 -49.86
N HIS A 347 11.83 22.86 -49.77
CA HIS A 347 12.15 23.86 -50.80
C HIS A 347 13.56 23.61 -51.33
#